data_bc7e422f3c955159f67431a97ec888a7
#
_entry.id   bc7e422f3c955159f67431a97ec888a7
#
_cell.length_a   1.000
_cell.length_b   1.000
_cell.length_c   1.000
_cell.angle_alpha   90.00
_cell.angle_beta   90.00
_cell.angle_gamma   90.00
#
_symmetry.space_group_name_H-M   'P 1'
#
loop_
_entity.id
_entity.type
_entity.pdbx_description
1 polymer ?
#
loop_
_entity_poly.entity_id
_entity_poly.type
_entity_poly.pdbx_seq_one_letter_code
_entity_poly.pdbx_strand_id
1 'polypeptide(L)'
;MLFKVYDCEKKLSYGMELDELTARITSFNTAEGNEVEYLKAFAVMARTELARKTFIYNGKGCERHKGCDICTEPGHCLEYGLADTEITKGVYDAVASTDRTIMLFEGRPIKPFFHYRCGGATENSENVLGNRITYLRRVLCSFCKDNTDNDSDRYFTVTELEGLLKTRLKKPEGIYCNIRGMFEDVEVDEQGKISRIKIGTKSFRGIEVRELLKLNSTRFDYIPVKFLIKCIGTGHGLGLCQCGANSMARSGMSYQEILKYYYTGIRFEQMEVPDSEKPLKGVRIVLDAARGGEDCDEGKANLDIVLKLKGLLEGQGAEVYLTRNSDEEMVLSDRAAISNDKRPDLFLSVGQNCFPNPTASGTEIYYYRGDSQGEKLSKLIMENVSSSLGLKNRGVRMADFYLLREIKA
;
A
#
# COMPACT_ATOMS: atom_id res chain seq x y z
N MET A 1 13.42 10.00 -5.11
CA MET A 1 12.64 9.77 -3.86
C MET A 1 13.21 8.57 -3.16
N LEU A 2 13.60 8.72 -1.89
CA LEU A 2 14.25 7.67 -1.11
C LEU A 2 13.22 6.95 -0.23
N PHE A 3 13.15 5.63 -0.35
CA PHE A 3 12.35 4.76 0.51
C PHE A 3 13.22 4.17 1.61
N LYS A 4 12.71 4.14 2.83
CA LYS A 4 13.33 3.46 3.94
C LYS A 4 12.84 2.02 4.00
N VAL A 5 13.72 1.08 3.61
CA VAL A 5 13.44 -0.36 3.53
C VAL A 5 13.98 -1.04 4.78
N TYR A 6 13.16 -1.88 5.43
CA TYR A 6 13.62 -2.77 6.49
C TYR A 6 13.92 -4.14 5.91
N ASP A 7 15.17 -4.59 6.03
CA ASP A 7 15.61 -5.93 5.64
C ASP A 7 15.37 -6.91 6.80
N CYS A 8 14.45 -7.84 6.60
CA CYS A 8 14.05 -8.80 7.63
C CYS A 8 15.12 -9.87 7.90
N GLU A 9 15.98 -10.19 6.92
CA GLU A 9 17.06 -11.15 7.09
C GLU A 9 18.24 -10.52 7.82
N LYS A 10 18.68 -9.35 7.36
CA LYS A 10 19.80 -8.60 7.93
C LYS A 10 19.43 -7.83 9.20
N LYS A 11 18.13 -7.70 9.51
CA LYS A 11 17.59 -6.93 10.66
C LYS A 11 18.07 -5.49 10.73
N LEU A 12 18.21 -4.83 9.59
CA LEU A 12 18.63 -3.45 9.48
C LEU A 12 17.75 -2.68 8.49
N SER A 13 17.76 -1.35 8.61
CA SER A 13 17.07 -0.48 7.65
C SER A 13 18.06 0.34 6.85
N TYR A 14 17.75 0.52 5.56
CA TYR A 14 18.55 1.32 4.63
C TYR A 14 17.65 2.12 3.69
N GLY A 15 18.24 3.17 3.09
CA GLY A 15 17.57 3.94 2.05
C GLY A 15 17.76 3.33 0.67
N MET A 16 16.71 3.31 -0.15
CA MET A 16 16.78 2.88 -1.56
C MET A 16 15.98 3.85 -2.42
N GLU A 17 16.55 4.26 -3.54
CA GLU A 17 15.88 5.14 -4.50
C GLU A 17 14.68 4.44 -5.15
N LEU A 18 13.63 5.22 -5.48
CA LEU A 18 12.39 4.72 -6.05
C LEU A 18 12.61 3.84 -7.28
N ASP A 19 13.45 4.27 -8.21
CA ASP A 19 13.67 3.55 -9.46
C ASP A 19 14.46 2.26 -9.25
N GLU A 20 15.46 2.28 -8.37
CA GLU A 20 16.19 1.07 -7.97
C GLU A 20 15.25 0.06 -7.29
N LEU A 21 14.41 0.53 -6.36
CA LEU A 21 13.44 -0.32 -5.67
C LEU A 21 12.40 -0.90 -6.66
N THR A 22 11.91 -0.07 -7.58
CA THR A 22 10.99 -0.50 -8.64
C THR A 22 11.64 -1.55 -9.55
N ALA A 23 12.91 -1.35 -9.91
CA ALA A 23 13.65 -2.29 -10.74
C ALA A 23 13.87 -3.64 -10.04
N ARG A 24 14.20 -3.65 -8.75
CA ARG A 24 14.35 -4.88 -7.94
C ARG A 24 13.04 -5.67 -7.82
N ILE A 25 11.93 -4.97 -7.57
CA ILE A 25 10.60 -5.61 -7.53
C ILE A 25 10.26 -6.20 -8.91
N THR A 26 10.48 -5.44 -9.98
CA THR A 26 10.20 -5.88 -11.35
C THR A 26 11.04 -7.10 -11.70
N SER A 27 12.34 -7.06 -11.47
CA SER A 27 13.27 -8.16 -11.78
C SER A 27 12.91 -9.44 -11.01
N PHE A 28 12.53 -9.34 -9.73
CA PHE A 28 12.13 -10.50 -8.94
C PHE A 28 10.91 -11.24 -9.52
N ASN A 29 9.99 -10.53 -10.14
CA ASN A 29 8.69 -11.06 -10.58
C ASN A 29 8.59 -11.28 -12.07
N THR A 30 9.65 -11.02 -12.83
CA THR A 30 9.72 -11.21 -14.28
C THR A 30 10.91 -12.11 -14.62
N ALA A 31 10.91 -12.68 -15.82
CA ALA A 31 11.98 -13.55 -16.28
C ALA A 31 12.80 -12.87 -17.39
N GLU A 32 14.02 -13.33 -17.58
CA GLU A 32 14.83 -12.97 -18.73
C GLU A 32 14.11 -13.40 -20.02
N GLY A 33 14.10 -12.54 -21.02
CA GLY A 33 13.37 -12.76 -22.27
C GLY A 33 11.90 -12.35 -22.25
N ASN A 34 11.41 -11.75 -21.17
CA ASN A 34 10.09 -11.12 -21.18
C ASN A 34 10.05 -9.89 -22.09
N GLU A 35 8.90 -9.65 -22.72
CA GLU A 35 8.68 -8.53 -23.64
C GLU A 35 8.76 -7.17 -22.92
N VAL A 36 9.32 -6.17 -23.59
CA VAL A 36 9.58 -4.84 -23.03
C VAL A 36 8.29 -4.18 -22.49
N GLU A 37 7.19 -4.26 -23.23
CA GLU A 37 5.92 -3.67 -22.79
C GLU A 37 5.33 -4.39 -21.58
N TYR A 38 5.58 -5.69 -21.42
CA TYR A 38 5.24 -6.40 -20.19
C TYR A 38 6.10 -5.95 -19.00
N LEU A 39 7.44 -5.78 -19.21
CA LEU A 39 8.33 -5.25 -18.18
C LEU A 39 7.90 -3.83 -17.74
N LYS A 40 7.51 -2.97 -18.70
CA LYS A 40 6.95 -1.63 -18.42
C LYS A 40 5.66 -1.70 -17.62
N ALA A 41 4.74 -2.59 -18.00
CA ALA A 41 3.50 -2.80 -17.25
C ALA A 41 3.80 -3.21 -15.80
N PHE A 42 4.75 -4.12 -15.60
CA PHE A 42 5.13 -4.57 -14.27
C PHE A 42 5.82 -3.47 -13.45
N ALA A 43 6.68 -2.66 -14.07
CA ALA A 43 7.31 -1.51 -13.43
C ALA A 43 6.27 -0.48 -12.92
N VAL A 44 5.25 -0.19 -13.73
CA VAL A 44 4.13 0.68 -13.31
C VAL A 44 3.34 0.06 -12.15
N MET A 45 3.11 -1.25 -12.17
CA MET A 45 2.46 -1.96 -11.04
C MET A 45 3.28 -1.86 -9.75
N ALA A 46 4.57 -2.18 -9.83
CA ALA A 46 5.50 -2.11 -8.69
C ALA A 46 5.53 -0.71 -8.08
N ARG A 47 5.65 0.32 -8.92
CA ARG A 47 5.65 1.72 -8.49
C ARG A 47 4.30 2.14 -7.91
N THR A 48 3.19 1.64 -8.43
CA THR A 48 1.84 1.89 -7.89
C THR A 48 1.71 1.33 -6.47
N GLU A 49 2.22 0.12 -6.23
CA GLU A 49 2.22 -0.46 -4.88
C GLU A 49 3.11 0.31 -3.91
N LEU A 50 4.28 0.77 -4.36
CA LEU A 50 5.15 1.64 -3.57
C LEU A 50 4.47 2.97 -3.24
N ALA A 51 3.82 3.62 -4.21
CA ALA A 51 3.07 4.85 -4.00
C ALA A 51 2.01 4.70 -2.91
N ARG A 52 1.27 3.60 -2.90
CA ARG A 52 0.28 3.28 -1.86
C ARG A 52 0.83 3.29 -0.43
N LYS A 53 2.11 3.04 -0.25
CA LYS A 53 2.77 3.01 1.07
C LYS A 53 3.22 4.39 1.52
N THR A 54 3.32 5.36 0.60
CA THR A 54 3.80 6.70 0.93
C THR A 54 2.73 7.56 1.59
N PHE A 55 3.18 8.49 2.43
CA PHE A 55 2.28 9.46 3.09
C PHE A 55 1.61 10.41 2.09
N ILE A 56 2.22 10.66 0.93
CA ILE A 56 1.64 11.48 -0.15
C ILE A 56 0.26 10.97 -0.57
N TYR A 57 0.09 9.64 -0.57
CA TYR A 57 -1.18 8.97 -0.91
C TYR A 57 -1.90 8.40 0.32
N ASN A 58 -1.71 9.00 1.51
CA ASN A 58 -2.27 8.55 2.78
C ASN A 58 -1.85 7.12 3.19
N GLY A 59 -0.71 6.65 2.71
CA GLY A 59 -0.10 5.40 3.14
C GLY A 59 0.45 5.51 4.57
N LYS A 60 0.53 4.39 5.26
CA LYS A 60 1.01 4.32 6.66
C LYS A 60 2.43 3.77 6.78
N GLY A 61 3.10 3.52 5.65
CA GLY A 61 4.37 2.81 5.64
C GLY A 61 4.24 1.35 6.09
N CYS A 62 5.31 0.81 6.66
CA CYS A 62 5.32 -0.56 7.18
C CYS A 62 4.68 -0.62 8.57
N GLU A 63 3.61 -1.42 8.72
CA GLU A 63 2.90 -1.53 10.01
C GLU A 63 3.70 -2.31 11.07
N ARG A 64 4.59 -3.23 10.65
CA ARG A 64 5.41 -4.06 11.54
C ARG A 64 6.73 -3.39 11.94
N HIS A 65 7.33 -2.57 11.06
CA HIS A 65 8.62 -1.93 11.28
C HIS A 65 8.45 -0.42 11.27
N LYS A 66 8.21 0.15 12.46
CA LYS A 66 7.96 1.59 12.62
C LYS A 66 9.11 2.42 12.04
N GLY A 67 8.75 3.47 11.32
CA GLY A 67 9.69 4.38 10.70
C GLY A 67 10.32 3.86 9.40
N CYS A 68 9.86 2.73 8.86
CA CYS A 68 10.19 2.26 7.53
C CYS A 68 8.96 2.34 6.61
N ASP A 69 9.18 2.59 5.33
CA ASP A 69 8.11 2.64 4.33
C ASP A 69 7.65 1.23 3.96
N ILE A 70 8.58 0.31 3.81
CA ILE A 70 8.34 -1.09 3.47
C ILE A 70 9.30 -2.02 4.21
N CYS A 71 9.03 -3.33 4.19
CA CYS A 71 9.94 -4.38 4.62
C CYS A 71 10.03 -5.50 3.58
N THR A 72 11.09 -6.29 3.66
CA THR A 72 11.33 -7.43 2.76
C THR A 72 10.61 -8.71 3.17
N GLU A 73 9.77 -8.68 4.22
CA GLU A 73 9.02 -9.86 4.66
C GLU A 73 8.01 -10.28 3.58
N PRO A 74 8.09 -11.54 3.08
CA PRO A 74 7.19 -12.02 2.04
C PRO A 74 5.71 -11.92 2.44
N GLY A 75 4.89 -11.37 1.56
CA GLY A 75 3.45 -11.24 1.77
C GLY A 75 3.02 -10.18 2.79
N HIS A 76 3.95 -9.36 3.31
CA HIS A 76 3.59 -8.28 4.23
C HIS A 76 3.47 -6.91 3.53
N CYS A 77 4.58 -6.23 3.29
CA CYS A 77 4.54 -4.91 2.63
C CYS A 77 4.40 -5.03 1.12
N LEU A 78 5.05 -6.03 0.57
CA LEU A 78 5.02 -6.38 -0.83
C LEU A 78 4.54 -7.82 -0.93
N GLU A 79 3.58 -8.10 -1.81
CA GLU A 79 3.28 -9.48 -2.23
C GLU A 79 4.44 -10.06 -3.04
N TYR A 80 5.44 -9.23 -3.30
CA TYR A 80 6.58 -9.39 -4.17
C TYR A 80 7.85 -9.45 -3.35
N GLY A 81 8.79 -10.27 -3.76
CA GLY A 81 10.15 -10.21 -3.23
C GLY A 81 10.95 -9.08 -3.85
N LEU A 82 12.14 -8.88 -3.32
CA LEU A 82 13.17 -8.02 -3.90
C LEU A 82 14.27 -8.89 -4.47
N ALA A 83 14.71 -8.62 -5.71
CA ALA A 83 15.86 -9.29 -6.28
C ALA A 83 17.15 -8.82 -5.60
N ASP A 84 17.92 -9.79 -5.09
CA ASP A 84 19.29 -9.56 -4.58
C ASP A 84 20.35 -9.75 -5.70
N THR A 85 19.90 -10.17 -6.89
CA THR A 85 20.73 -10.44 -8.06
C THR A 85 20.91 -9.21 -8.93
N GLU A 86 21.85 -9.27 -9.84
CA GLU A 86 22.05 -8.24 -10.87
C GLU A 86 20.79 -8.07 -11.73
N ILE A 87 20.36 -6.82 -11.88
CA ILE A 87 19.17 -6.46 -12.64
C ILE A 87 19.57 -6.27 -14.09
N THR A 88 18.82 -6.87 -15.01
CA THR A 88 19.09 -6.76 -16.44
C THR A 88 18.84 -5.33 -16.95
N LYS A 89 19.60 -4.94 -17.98
CA LYS A 89 19.44 -3.65 -18.65
C LYS A 89 18.00 -3.42 -19.13
N GLY A 90 17.32 -4.46 -19.64
CA GLY A 90 15.94 -4.36 -20.11
C GLY A 90 14.95 -3.93 -19.01
N VAL A 91 15.18 -4.35 -17.77
CA VAL A 91 14.36 -3.91 -16.61
C VAL A 91 14.62 -2.44 -16.27
N TYR A 92 15.88 -2.01 -16.24
CA TYR A 92 16.21 -0.59 -16.02
C TYR A 92 15.63 0.32 -17.11
N ASP A 93 15.74 -0.09 -18.38
CA ASP A 93 15.17 0.65 -19.52
C ASP A 93 13.64 0.74 -19.41
N ALA A 94 12.97 -0.33 -18.98
CA ALA A 94 11.52 -0.35 -18.77
C ALA A 94 11.10 0.58 -17.61
N VAL A 95 11.83 0.58 -16.51
CA VAL A 95 11.59 1.47 -15.36
C VAL A 95 11.77 2.93 -15.76
N ALA A 96 12.87 3.26 -16.43
CA ALA A 96 13.17 4.61 -16.91
C ALA A 96 12.15 5.12 -17.92
N SER A 97 11.74 4.28 -18.89
CA SER A 97 10.78 4.66 -19.93
C SER A 97 9.34 4.85 -19.43
N THR A 98 9.02 4.38 -18.24
CA THR A 98 7.72 4.60 -17.58
C THR A 98 7.73 5.70 -16.53
N ASP A 99 8.79 6.47 -16.44
CA ASP A 99 9.09 7.53 -15.47
C ASP A 99 7.92 7.90 -14.53
N ARG A 100 8.06 7.58 -13.26
CA ARG A 100 7.09 7.89 -12.17
C ARG A 100 5.60 7.59 -12.45
N THR A 101 5.27 6.95 -13.57
CA THR A 101 3.88 6.59 -13.91
C THR A 101 3.30 5.60 -12.89
N ILE A 102 2.11 5.87 -12.39
CA ILE A 102 1.33 5.02 -11.48
C ILE A 102 -0.11 4.88 -11.96
N MET A 103 -0.82 3.90 -11.43
CA MET A 103 -2.24 3.66 -11.70
C MET A 103 -3.10 4.18 -10.55
N LEU A 104 -4.06 5.04 -10.86
CA LEU A 104 -5.03 5.55 -9.91
C LEU A 104 -6.45 5.08 -10.27
N PHE A 105 -7.25 4.87 -9.25
CA PHE A 105 -8.69 4.72 -9.35
C PHE A 105 -9.32 5.67 -8.32
N GLU A 106 -10.21 6.57 -8.77
CA GLU A 106 -10.81 7.62 -7.93
C GLU A 106 -9.76 8.44 -7.16
N GLY A 107 -8.67 8.81 -7.83
CA GLY A 107 -7.59 9.64 -7.26
C GLY A 107 -6.68 8.93 -6.25
N ARG A 108 -6.79 7.61 -6.09
CA ARG A 108 -5.96 6.84 -5.16
C ARG A 108 -5.20 5.73 -5.88
N PRO A 109 -3.94 5.46 -5.53
CA PRO A 109 -3.21 4.33 -6.08
C PRO A 109 -3.94 3.02 -5.81
N ILE A 110 -4.15 2.22 -6.87
CA ILE A 110 -4.78 0.90 -6.75
C ILE A 110 -3.86 -0.10 -6.05
N LYS A 111 -4.42 -1.20 -5.50
CA LYS A 111 -3.63 -2.39 -5.15
C LYS A 111 -3.54 -3.29 -6.39
N PRO A 112 -2.37 -3.40 -7.05
CA PRO A 112 -2.21 -4.09 -8.32
C PRO A 112 -1.93 -5.58 -8.09
N PHE A 113 -2.98 -6.37 -7.91
CA PHE A 113 -2.87 -7.83 -7.82
C PHE A 113 -2.46 -8.44 -9.16
N PHE A 114 -1.68 -9.51 -9.11
CA PHE A 114 -1.33 -10.30 -10.29
C PHE A 114 -1.22 -11.80 -9.94
N HIS A 115 -1.18 -12.64 -10.95
CA HIS A 115 -1.00 -14.08 -10.84
C HIS A 115 -0.32 -14.61 -12.10
N TYR A 116 0.27 -15.78 -12.02
CA TYR A 116 1.07 -16.30 -13.12
C TYR A 116 0.21 -16.60 -14.37
N ARG A 117 -0.88 -17.37 -14.25
CA ARG A 117 -1.73 -17.78 -15.37
C ARG A 117 -3.19 -17.95 -14.97
N CYS A 118 -4.10 -17.32 -15.68
CA CYS A 118 -5.53 -17.33 -15.33
C CYS A 118 -6.31 -18.56 -15.85
N GLY A 119 -5.76 -19.29 -16.82
CA GLY A 119 -6.45 -20.43 -17.43
C GLY A 119 -7.65 -20.07 -18.31
N GLY A 120 -7.72 -18.84 -18.83
CA GLY A 120 -8.77 -18.37 -19.76
C GLY A 120 -9.61 -17.20 -19.29
N ALA A 121 -9.66 -16.93 -17.98
CA ALA A 121 -10.27 -15.72 -17.42
C ALA A 121 -9.70 -15.39 -16.06
N THR A 122 -9.68 -14.10 -15.69
CA THR A 122 -9.36 -13.67 -14.32
C THR A 122 -10.57 -13.86 -13.39
N GLU A 123 -10.43 -13.51 -12.10
CA GLU A 123 -11.48 -13.63 -11.10
C GLU A 123 -12.09 -12.27 -10.74
N ASN A 124 -13.34 -12.27 -10.28
CA ASN A 124 -13.91 -11.15 -9.56
C ASN A 124 -13.33 -11.09 -8.15
N SER A 125 -13.08 -9.87 -7.63
CA SER A 125 -12.49 -9.69 -6.31
C SER A 125 -13.31 -10.32 -5.18
N GLU A 126 -14.64 -10.33 -5.29
CA GLU A 126 -15.52 -10.96 -4.29
C GLU A 126 -15.34 -12.48 -4.18
N ASN A 127 -14.95 -13.17 -5.26
CA ASN A 127 -14.71 -14.61 -5.24
C ASN A 127 -13.43 -14.97 -4.46
N VAL A 128 -12.44 -14.09 -4.47
CA VAL A 128 -11.13 -14.32 -3.85
C VAL A 128 -11.02 -13.64 -2.49
N LEU A 129 -11.34 -12.34 -2.42
CA LEU A 129 -11.17 -11.52 -1.22
C LEU A 129 -12.43 -11.40 -0.36
N GLY A 130 -13.59 -11.84 -0.87
CA GLY A 130 -14.87 -11.75 -0.16
C GLY A 130 -15.55 -10.38 -0.25
N ASN A 131 -14.92 -9.39 -0.88
CA ASN A 131 -15.47 -8.04 -1.07
C ASN A 131 -15.30 -7.55 -2.52
N ARG A 132 -16.22 -6.70 -2.96
CA ARG A 132 -16.19 -6.15 -4.31
C ARG A 132 -15.23 -4.97 -4.40
N ILE A 133 -14.24 -5.07 -5.30
CA ILE A 133 -13.33 -4.00 -5.67
C ILE A 133 -13.58 -3.63 -7.13
N THR A 134 -13.98 -2.40 -7.40
CA THR A 134 -14.50 -1.96 -8.68
C THR A 134 -13.51 -2.14 -9.83
N TYR A 135 -12.23 -1.89 -9.62
CA TYR A 135 -11.20 -2.03 -10.65
C TYR A 135 -10.67 -3.47 -10.81
N LEU A 136 -11.04 -4.41 -9.94
CA LEU A 136 -10.66 -5.83 -10.00
C LEU A 136 -11.85 -6.67 -10.45
N ARG A 137 -12.16 -6.55 -11.72
CA ARG A 137 -13.26 -7.30 -12.35
C ARG A 137 -12.69 -8.42 -13.22
N ARG A 138 -13.49 -9.44 -13.38
CA ARG A 138 -13.20 -10.55 -14.27
C ARG A 138 -13.03 -10.07 -15.71
N VAL A 139 -11.97 -10.49 -16.37
CA VAL A 139 -11.75 -10.33 -17.80
C VAL A 139 -11.47 -11.67 -18.47
N LEU A 140 -11.98 -11.85 -19.67
CA LEU A 140 -11.66 -13.02 -20.50
C LEU A 140 -10.23 -12.87 -21.03
N CYS A 141 -9.38 -13.84 -20.81
CA CYS A 141 -7.98 -13.81 -21.22
C CYS A 141 -7.67 -14.99 -22.15
N SER A 142 -7.79 -14.77 -23.44
CA SER A 142 -7.42 -15.79 -24.46
C SER A 142 -5.91 -15.89 -24.69
N PHE A 143 -5.14 -14.92 -24.21
CA PHE A 143 -3.70 -14.77 -24.52
C PHE A 143 -2.78 -15.75 -23.79
N CYS A 144 -3.27 -16.47 -22.78
CA CYS A 144 -2.49 -17.45 -22.04
C CYS A 144 -2.86 -18.90 -22.38
N LYS A 145 -3.65 -19.15 -23.44
CA LYS A 145 -4.18 -20.49 -23.78
C LYS A 145 -3.09 -21.47 -24.21
N ASP A 146 -2.09 -20.96 -24.94
CA ASP A 146 -1.07 -21.83 -25.54
C ASP A 146 0.05 -22.22 -24.56
N ASN A 147 0.09 -21.59 -23.40
CA ASN A 147 1.04 -21.93 -22.33
C ASN A 147 0.40 -22.93 -21.37
N THR A 148 0.61 -24.23 -21.60
CA THR A 148 0.08 -25.34 -20.78
C THR A 148 1.08 -25.87 -19.76
N ASP A 149 2.30 -25.33 -19.68
CA ASP A 149 3.43 -25.87 -18.92
C ASP A 149 3.19 -26.00 -17.41
N ASN A 150 2.16 -25.34 -16.88
CA ASN A 150 1.80 -25.36 -15.45
C ASN A 150 0.41 -25.95 -15.18
N ASP A 151 -0.19 -26.67 -16.11
CA ASP A 151 -1.34 -27.50 -15.79
C ASP A 151 -0.88 -28.67 -14.95
N SER A 152 -1.53 -28.93 -13.85
CA SER A 152 -1.08 -29.91 -12.87
C SER A 152 -2.14 -30.91 -12.48
N ASP A 153 -1.73 -32.18 -12.42
CA ASP A 153 -2.51 -33.27 -11.89
C ASP A 153 -2.09 -33.56 -10.44
N ARG A 154 -3.05 -33.58 -9.54
CA ARG A 154 -2.85 -33.92 -8.12
C ARG A 154 -3.67 -35.14 -7.77
N TYR A 155 -3.04 -36.13 -7.12
CA TYR A 155 -3.67 -37.37 -6.67
C TYR A 155 -3.87 -37.33 -5.18
N PHE A 156 -5.07 -37.67 -4.74
CA PHE A 156 -5.42 -37.77 -3.33
C PHE A 156 -6.14 -39.08 -3.05
N THR A 157 -5.82 -39.71 -1.95
CA THR A 157 -6.62 -40.77 -1.38
C THR A 157 -7.84 -40.22 -0.64
N VAL A 158 -8.85 -41.04 -0.38
CA VAL A 158 -10.02 -40.65 0.44
C VAL A 158 -9.57 -40.06 1.79
N THR A 159 -8.64 -40.77 2.45
CA THR A 159 -8.14 -40.40 3.78
C THR A 159 -7.43 -39.05 3.77
N GLU A 160 -6.62 -38.76 2.74
CA GLU A 160 -5.96 -37.45 2.57
C GLU A 160 -6.98 -36.35 2.37
N LEU A 161 -7.97 -36.54 1.49
CA LEU A 161 -9.03 -35.54 1.27
C LEU A 161 -9.84 -35.28 2.55
N GLU A 162 -10.24 -36.34 3.26
CA GLU A 162 -10.96 -36.22 4.54
C GLU A 162 -10.15 -35.43 5.57
N GLY A 163 -8.85 -35.71 5.66
CA GLY A 163 -7.93 -35.01 6.56
C GLY A 163 -7.73 -33.55 6.22
N LEU A 164 -7.44 -33.22 4.95
CA LEU A 164 -7.20 -31.84 4.47
C LEU A 164 -8.46 -30.99 4.53
N LEU A 165 -9.60 -31.53 4.07
CA LEU A 165 -10.87 -30.81 4.01
C LEU A 165 -11.65 -30.88 5.34
N LYS A 166 -11.18 -31.66 6.29
CA LYS A 166 -11.87 -31.92 7.60
C LYS A 166 -13.35 -32.26 7.38
N THR A 167 -13.63 -33.18 6.45
CA THR A 167 -14.96 -33.65 6.08
C THR A 167 -14.96 -35.17 6.05
N ARG A 168 -16.12 -35.80 5.91
CA ARG A 168 -16.24 -37.26 5.70
C ARG A 168 -16.86 -37.52 4.35
N LEU A 169 -16.20 -38.36 3.55
CA LEU A 169 -16.71 -38.83 2.26
C LEU A 169 -17.51 -40.10 2.47
N LYS A 170 -18.61 -40.24 1.73
CA LYS A 170 -19.32 -41.53 1.72
C LYS A 170 -18.45 -42.61 1.07
N LYS A 171 -18.23 -43.70 1.76
CA LYS A 171 -17.55 -44.84 1.14
C LYS A 171 -18.48 -45.44 0.09
N PRO A 172 -17.95 -45.81 -1.11
CA PRO A 172 -18.75 -46.51 -2.10
C PRO A 172 -19.21 -47.86 -1.54
N GLU A 173 -20.51 -48.12 -1.60
CA GLU A 173 -21.09 -49.40 -1.27
C GLU A 173 -21.17 -50.23 -2.54
N GLY A 174 -20.43 -51.37 -2.61
CA GLY A 174 -20.47 -52.33 -3.71
C GLY A 174 -19.35 -52.21 -4.75
N ILE A 175 -19.46 -53.02 -5.80
CA ILE A 175 -18.44 -53.18 -6.87
C ILE A 175 -18.40 -52.00 -7.82
N TYR A 176 -19.49 -51.23 -7.90
CA TYR A 176 -19.59 -50.04 -8.73
C TYR A 176 -19.28 -48.79 -7.89
N CYS A 177 -18.14 -48.16 -8.16
CA CYS A 177 -17.76 -46.90 -7.55
C CYS A 177 -18.75 -45.79 -7.92
N ASN A 178 -19.80 -45.63 -7.12
CA ASN A 178 -20.72 -44.52 -7.26
C ASN A 178 -20.16 -43.33 -6.44
N ILE A 179 -19.71 -42.30 -7.10
CA ILE A 179 -19.18 -41.05 -6.47
C ILE A 179 -20.29 -40.14 -5.90
N ARG A 180 -21.57 -40.56 -6.01
CA ARG A 180 -22.68 -39.83 -5.37
C ARG A 180 -22.46 -39.74 -3.87
N GLY A 181 -22.51 -38.50 -3.35
CA GLY A 181 -22.23 -38.20 -1.94
C GLY A 181 -20.76 -37.90 -1.62
N MET A 182 -19.87 -37.94 -2.61
CA MET A 182 -18.47 -37.52 -2.41
C MET A 182 -18.25 -36.08 -2.88
N PHE A 183 -18.62 -35.81 -4.13
CA PHE A 183 -18.55 -34.47 -4.77
C PHE A 183 -19.90 -34.18 -5.37
N GLU A 184 -20.58 -33.17 -4.84
CA GLU A 184 -21.96 -32.82 -5.20
C GLU A 184 -22.11 -31.30 -5.32
N ASP A 185 -23.23 -30.85 -5.86
CA ASP A 185 -23.65 -29.45 -5.90
C ASP A 185 -22.54 -28.53 -6.43
N VAL A 186 -21.92 -28.91 -7.56
CA VAL A 186 -20.83 -28.16 -8.18
C VAL A 186 -21.43 -26.99 -8.94
N GLU A 187 -21.14 -25.79 -8.46
CA GLU A 187 -21.43 -24.53 -9.14
C GLU A 187 -20.19 -24.06 -9.87
N VAL A 188 -20.28 -23.89 -11.17
CA VAL A 188 -19.19 -23.38 -12.00
C VAL A 188 -19.59 -22.08 -12.67
N ASP A 189 -18.59 -21.23 -12.92
CA ASP A 189 -18.80 -20.06 -13.75
C ASP A 189 -18.75 -20.43 -15.25
N GLU A 190 -19.01 -19.45 -16.13
CA GLU A 190 -19.00 -19.63 -17.58
C GLU A 190 -17.67 -20.12 -18.17
N GLN A 191 -16.59 -20.08 -17.39
CA GLN A 191 -15.24 -20.50 -17.77
C GLN A 191 -14.84 -21.83 -17.11
N GLY A 192 -15.77 -22.49 -16.42
CA GLY A 192 -15.52 -23.75 -15.75
C GLY A 192 -14.72 -23.65 -14.46
N LYS A 193 -14.62 -22.47 -13.85
CA LYS A 193 -14.05 -22.32 -12.51
C LYS A 193 -15.10 -22.64 -11.46
N ILE A 194 -14.71 -23.40 -10.45
CA ILE A 194 -15.62 -23.77 -9.37
C ILE A 194 -15.79 -22.58 -8.43
N SER A 195 -17.02 -22.10 -8.32
CA SER A 195 -17.41 -21.08 -7.34
C SER A 195 -17.80 -21.73 -6.02
N ARG A 196 -18.53 -22.84 -6.08
CA ARG A 196 -18.94 -23.63 -4.92
C ARG A 196 -18.97 -25.13 -5.24
N ILE A 197 -18.68 -25.95 -4.25
CA ILE A 197 -18.74 -27.40 -4.34
C ILE A 197 -19.03 -28.01 -2.97
N LYS A 198 -19.86 -29.05 -2.93
CA LYS A 198 -20.06 -29.85 -1.74
C LYS A 198 -19.15 -31.07 -1.80
N ILE A 199 -18.33 -31.27 -0.78
CA ILE A 199 -17.42 -32.42 -0.66
C ILE A 199 -17.74 -33.15 0.65
N GLY A 200 -18.27 -34.35 0.52
CA GLY A 200 -18.78 -35.11 1.65
C GLY A 200 -19.92 -34.36 2.36
N THR A 201 -19.71 -34.02 3.62
CA THR A 201 -20.75 -33.39 4.46
C THR A 201 -20.67 -31.87 4.46
N LYS A 202 -19.69 -31.26 3.78
CA LYS A 202 -19.45 -29.81 3.82
C LYS A 202 -19.48 -29.17 2.44
N SER A 203 -19.96 -27.92 2.39
CA SER A 203 -19.86 -27.06 1.22
C SER A 203 -18.64 -26.13 1.36
N PHE A 204 -17.92 -25.96 0.24
CA PHE A 204 -16.72 -25.15 0.14
C PHE A 204 -16.84 -24.18 -1.02
N ARG A 205 -16.20 -23.00 -0.91
CA ARG A 205 -15.92 -22.18 -2.08
C ARG A 205 -14.74 -22.80 -2.85
N GLY A 206 -14.70 -22.62 -4.16
CA GLY A 206 -13.61 -23.13 -4.98
C GLY A 206 -12.23 -22.67 -4.52
N ILE A 207 -12.10 -21.43 -4.03
CA ILE A 207 -10.87 -20.89 -3.50
C ILE A 207 -10.41 -21.63 -2.22
N GLU A 208 -11.33 -22.03 -1.35
CA GLU A 208 -11.02 -22.78 -0.14
C GLU A 208 -10.50 -24.19 -0.47
N VAL A 209 -11.12 -24.85 -1.47
CA VAL A 209 -10.62 -26.15 -1.95
C VAL A 209 -9.22 -26.00 -2.54
N ARG A 210 -9.01 -24.98 -3.35
CA ARG A 210 -7.69 -24.68 -3.92
C ARG A 210 -6.62 -24.55 -2.85
N GLU A 211 -6.89 -23.79 -1.79
CA GLU A 211 -5.94 -23.55 -0.71
C GLU A 211 -5.68 -24.83 0.12
N LEU A 212 -6.73 -25.51 0.54
CA LEU A 212 -6.62 -26.71 1.39
C LEU A 212 -5.93 -27.86 0.67
N LEU A 213 -6.20 -28.06 -0.62
CA LEU A 213 -5.59 -29.12 -1.42
C LEU A 213 -4.32 -28.65 -2.16
N LYS A 214 -3.91 -27.38 -1.98
CA LYS A 214 -2.75 -26.76 -2.65
C LYS A 214 -2.83 -26.94 -4.17
N LEU A 215 -4.01 -26.67 -4.76
CA LEU A 215 -4.23 -26.73 -6.19
C LEU A 215 -3.73 -25.46 -6.85
N ASN A 216 -3.31 -25.54 -8.09
CA ASN A 216 -2.80 -24.41 -8.85
C ASN A 216 -3.89 -23.40 -9.23
N SER A 217 -5.14 -23.86 -9.41
CA SER A 217 -6.26 -23.02 -9.88
C SER A 217 -7.58 -23.44 -9.22
N THR A 218 -8.60 -22.57 -9.29
CA THR A 218 -10.01 -22.89 -9.01
C THR A 218 -10.70 -23.56 -10.21
N ARG A 219 -10.05 -23.56 -11.38
CA ARG A 219 -10.49 -24.34 -12.53
C ARG A 219 -9.88 -25.74 -12.46
N PHE A 220 -10.60 -26.65 -11.83
CA PHE A 220 -10.18 -28.03 -11.68
C PHE A 220 -11.36 -28.99 -11.93
N ASP A 221 -11.03 -30.18 -12.37
CA ASP A 221 -11.93 -31.32 -12.49
C ASP A 221 -11.44 -32.45 -11.59
N TYR A 222 -12.26 -33.47 -11.38
CA TYR A 222 -11.91 -34.62 -10.55
C TYR A 222 -12.31 -35.93 -11.23
N ILE A 223 -11.44 -36.92 -11.13
CA ILE A 223 -11.65 -38.27 -11.67
C ILE A 223 -11.60 -39.29 -10.53
N PRO A 224 -12.59 -40.17 -10.40
CA PRO A 224 -12.79 -40.95 -9.17
C PRO A 224 -11.86 -42.17 -9.00
N VAL A 225 -10.89 -42.40 -9.87
CA VAL A 225 -10.01 -43.60 -9.79
C VAL A 225 -9.04 -43.54 -8.61
N LYS A 226 -8.55 -42.36 -8.20
CA LYS A 226 -7.82 -42.01 -6.98
C LYS A 226 -7.96 -40.49 -6.69
N PHE A 227 -9.08 -39.89 -7.04
CA PHE A 227 -9.22 -38.43 -7.02
C PHE A 227 -8.06 -37.71 -7.72
N LEU A 228 -7.94 -37.94 -9.03
CA LEU A 228 -7.07 -37.12 -9.87
C LEU A 228 -7.73 -35.75 -10.02
N ILE A 229 -7.10 -34.72 -9.47
CA ILE A 229 -7.53 -33.34 -9.63
C ILE A 229 -6.65 -32.67 -10.69
N LYS A 230 -7.24 -32.33 -11.83
CA LYS A 230 -6.59 -31.60 -12.93
C LYS A 230 -6.84 -30.11 -12.78
N CYS A 231 -5.77 -29.31 -12.74
CA CYS A 231 -5.86 -27.88 -12.67
C CYS A 231 -5.40 -27.24 -13.96
N ILE A 232 -6.13 -26.21 -14.40
CA ILE A 232 -5.77 -25.34 -15.52
C ILE A 232 -5.54 -23.95 -14.98
N GLY A 233 -4.34 -23.41 -15.23
CA GLY A 233 -3.92 -22.14 -14.70
C GLY A 233 -3.12 -22.24 -13.39
N THR A 234 -2.49 -21.14 -13.02
CA THR A 234 -1.64 -21.03 -11.83
C THR A 234 -1.83 -19.69 -11.15
N GLY A 235 -2.16 -19.71 -9.87
CA GLY A 235 -2.38 -18.55 -9.04
C GLY A 235 -3.85 -18.36 -8.63
N HIS A 236 -4.12 -17.26 -7.93
CA HIS A 236 -5.45 -16.92 -7.43
C HIS A 236 -6.39 -16.32 -8.50
N GLY A 237 -5.87 -15.97 -9.68
CA GLY A 237 -6.63 -15.47 -10.80
C GLY A 237 -7.00 -13.98 -10.75
N LEU A 238 -6.65 -13.25 -9.70
CA LEU A 238 -7.03 -11.86 -9.51
C LEU A 238 -6.05 -10.90 -10.20
N GLY A 239 -6.57 -9.86 -10.86
CA GLY A 239 -5.78 -8.84 -11.53
C GLY A 239 -5.05 -9.34 -12.78
N LEU A 240 -3.84 -8.90 -13.01
CA LEU A 240 -3.08 -9.19 -14.22
C LEU A 240 -2.63 -10.65 -14.28
N CYS A 241 -2.89 -11.30 -15.42
CA CYS A 241 -2.31 -12.59 -15.78
C CYS A 241 -0.95 -12.38 -16.43
N GLN A 242 0.14 -12.82 -15.80
CA GLN A 242 1.50 -12.59 -16.30
C GLN A 242 1.73 -13.22 -17.68
N CYS A 243 1.34 -14.47 -17.88
CA CYS A 243 1.46 -15.11 -19.19
C CYS A 243 0.65 -14.38 -20.26
N GLY A 244 -0.59 -13.97 -19.93
CA GLY A 244 -1.44 -13.22 -20.84
C GLY A 244 -0.87 -11.85 -21.18
N ALA A 245 -0.37 -11.12 -20.20
CA ALA A 245 0.24 -9.81 -20.39
C ALA A 245 1.51 -9.87 -21.27
N ASN A 246 2.38 -10.86 -21.04
CA ASN A 246 3.55 -11.05 -21.89
C ASN A 246 3.16 -11.44 -23.33
N SER A 247 2.11 -12.24 -23.52
CA SER A 247 1.59 -12.58 -24.85
C SER A 247 0.95 -11.37 -25.56
N MET A 248 0.24 -10.52 -24.81
CA MET A 248 -0.30 -9.25 -25.35
C MET A 248 0.85 -8.31 -25.80
N ALA A 249 1.91 -8.19 -24.99
CA ALA A 249 3.10 -7.41 -25.34
C ALA A 249 3.75 -7.95 -26.62
N ARG A 250 3.90 -9.26 -26.73
CA ARG A 250 4.42 -9.92 -27.96
C ARG A 250 3.54 -9.66 -29.17
N SER A 251 2.23 -9.48 -29.00
CA SER A 251 1.32 -9.10 -30.10
C SER A 251 1.34 -7.59 -30.43
N GLY A 252 2.20 -6.81 -29.78
CA GLY A 252 2.40 -5.39 -30.05
C GLY A 252 1.54 -4.44 -29.20
N MET A 253 0.84 -4.92 -28.18
CA MET A 253 0.06 -4.05 -27.27
C MET A 253 1.01 -3.30 -26.33
N SER A 254 0.72 -2.01 -26.13
CA SER A 254 1.44 -1.17 -25.19
C SER A 254 1.14 -1.54 -23.73
N TYR A 255 2.03 -1.17 -22.82
CA TYR A 255 1.84 -1.43 -21.39
C TYR A 255 0.55 -0.78 -20.84
N GLN A 256 0.17 0.39 -21.36
CA GLN A 256 -1.07 1.05 -20.95
C GLN A 256 -2.31 0.26 -21.37
N GLU A 257 -2.31 -0.30 -22.57
CA GLU A 257 -3.41 -1.16 -23.06
C GLU A 257 -3.49 -2.44 -22.24
N ILE A 258 -2.35 -3.07 -21.96
CA ILE A 258 -2.26 -4.26 -21.12
C ILE A 258 -2.82 -3.99 -19.72
N LEU A 259 -2.41 -2.91 -19.08
CA LEU A 259 -2.87 -2.57 -17.73
C LEU A 259 -4.36 -2.20 -17.71
N LYS A 260 -4.85 -1.43 -18.67
CA LYS A 260 -6.28 -1.10 -18.79
C LYS A 260 -7.15 -2.33 -19.07
N TYR A 261 -6.59 -3.36 -19.74
CA TYR A 261 -7.30 -4.61 -19.98
C TYR A 261 -7.59 -5.38 -18.68
N TYR A 262 -6.63 -5.44 -17.76
CA TYR A 262 -6.77 -6.18 -16.51
C TYR A 262 -7.35 -5.37 -15.35
N TYR A 263 -7.23 -4.05 -15.38
CA TYR A 263 -7.71 -3.16 -14.31
C TYR A 263 -8.71 -2.15 -14.86
N THR A 264 -9.97 -2.34 -14.50
CA THR A 264 -11.08 -1.54 -15.03
C THR A 264 -11.09 -0.13 -14.46
N GLY A 265 -11.20 0.88 -15.34
CA GLY A 265 -11.42 2.27 -14.94
C GLY A 265 -10.21 2.98 -14.35
N ILE A 266 -9.02 2.41 -14.48
CA ILE A 266 -7.77 3.06 -14.03
C ILE A 266 -7.41 4.25 -14.92
N ARG A 267 -6.70 5.21 -14.32
CA ARG A 267 -6.01 6.32 -15.00
C ARG A 267 -4.52 6.22 -14.68
N PHE A 268 -3.69 6.71 -15.60
CA PHE A 268 -2.26 6.86 -15.39
C PHE A 268 -1.95 8.30 -15.05
N GLU A 269 -1.19 8.50 -13.99
CA GLU A 269 -0.72 9.80 -13.57
C GLU A 269 0.76 9.69 -13.16
N GLN A 270 1.47 10.81 -13.18
CA GLN A 270 2.83 10.87 -12.65
C GLN A 270 2.76 10.83 -11.13
N MET A 271 3.56 9.97 -10.53
CA MET A 271 3.70 9.92 -9.08
C MET A 271 4.29 11.24 -8.58
N GLU A 272 3.60 11.87 -7.63
CA GLU A 272 4.14 13.03 -6.94
C GLU A 272 5.38 12.61 -6.13
N VAL A 273 6.48 13.29 -6.38
CA VAL A 273 7.74 13.08 -5.65
C VAL A 273 8.13 14.40 -5.04
N PRO A 274 8.39 14.47 -3.72
CA PRO A 274 8.88 15.69 -3.09
C PRO A 274 10.17 16.15 -3.78
N ASP A 275 10.25 17.45 -4.05
CA ASP A 275 11.46 18.05 -4.58
C ASP A 275 12.57 17.90 -3.52
N SER A 276 13.68 17.27 -3.87
CA SER A 276 14.79 17.04 -2.94
C SER A 276 15.44 18.32 -2.44
N GLU A 277 15.38 19.39 -3.24
CA GLU A 277 15.90 20.72 -2.85
C GLU A 277 14.84 21.55 -2.11
N LYS A 278 13.57 21.31 -2.39
CA LYS A 278 12.43 22.00 -1.77
C LYS A 278 11.33 21.01 -1.34
N PRO A 279 11.60 20.17 -0.36
CA PRO A 279 10.71 19.08 0.05
C PRO A 279 9.34 19.55 0.57
N LEU A 280 9.20 20.81 0.93
CA LEU A 280 7.96 21.43 1.39
C LEU A 280 7.26 22.28 0.32
N LYS A 281 7.66 22.16 -0.95
CA LYS A 281 7.02 22.88 -2.06
C LYS A 281 5.53 22.53 -2.15
N GLY A 282 4.69 23.57 -2.13
CA GLY A 282 3.23 23.43 -2.17
C GLY A 282 2.58 23.17 -0.81
N VAL A 283 3.36 23.04 0.27
CA VAL A 283 2.83 22.90 1.64
C VAL A 283 2.59 24.30 2.22
N ARG A 284 1.39 24.54 2.71
CA ARG A 284 0.98 25.77 3.39
C ARG A 284 1.01 25.59 4.90
N ILE A 285 1.79 26.41 5.58
CA ILE A 285 1.99 26.34 7.02
C ILE A 285 1.58 27.67 7.65
N VAL A 286 0.76 27.62 8.69
CA VAL A 286 0.52 28.77 9.56
C VAL A 286 1.31 28.58 10.85
N LEU A 287 2.16 29.54 11.15
CA LEU A 287 2.88 29.62 12.42
C LEU A 287 2.24 30.68 13.31
N ASP A 288 2.00 30.30 14.55
CA ASP A 288 1.42 31.16 15.57
C ASP A 288 2.44 31.39 16.70
N ALA A 289 2.76 32.66 16.94
CA ALA A 289 3.56 33.07 18.09
C ALA A 289 2.59 33.37 19.24
N ALA A 290 2.50 32.43 20.21
CA ALA A 290 1.62 32.58 21.35
C ALA A 290 2.02 33.76 22.23
N ARG A 291 1.01 34.40 22.87
CA ARG A 291 1.14 35.63 23.66
C ARG A 291 1.70 36.79 22.80
N GLY A 292 1.74 37.97 23.34
CA GLY A 292 2.23 39.21 22.72
C GLY A 292 1.71 40.40 23.50
N GLY A 293 2.24 41.59 23.21
CA GLY A 293 1.88 42.84 23.88
C GLY A 293 3.01 43.42 24.71
N GLU A 294 2.88 44.69 25.08
CA GLU A 294 3.84 45.42 25.88
C GLU A 294 4.12 44.67 27.20
N ASP A 295 5.41 44.52 27.55
CA ASP A 295 5.89 43.85 28.77
C ASP A 295 5.78 42.30 28.78
N CYS A 296 5.59 41.66 27.63
CA CYS A 296 5.57 40.18 27.51
C CYS A 296 6.86 39.65 26.89
N ASP A 297 7.89 39.41 27.69
CA ASP A 297 9.17 38.84 27.18
C ASP A 297 8.98 37.46 26.54
N GLU A 298 8.03 36.67 27.02
CA GLU A 298 7.67 35.38 26.45
C GLU A 298 7.09 35.56 25.03
N GLY A 299 6.25 36.57 24.80
CA GLY A 299 5.68 36.89 23.51
C GLY A 299 6.73 37.29 22.47
N LYS A 300 7.74 38.04 22.87
CA LYS A 300 8.91 38.41 22.05
C LYS A 300 9.73 37.19 21.68
N ALA A 301 10.03 36.33 22.66
CA ALA A 301 10.76 35.08 22.43
C ALA A 301 10.01 34.13 21.47
N ASN A 302 8.69 33.99 21.63
CA ASN A 302 7.87 33.17 20.76
C ASN A 302 7.87 33.69 19.32
N LEU A 303 7.79 35.02 19.16
CA LEU A 303 7.85 35.68 17.85
C LEU A 303 9.21 35.46 17.16
N ASP A 304 10.33 35.62 17.91
CA ASP A 304 11.67 35.38 17.38
C ASP A 304 11.86 33.94 16.90
N ILE A 305 11.39 32.96 17.66
CA ILE A 305 11.41 31.55 17.25
C ILE A 305 10.59 31.32 15.98
N VAL A 306 9.39 31.85 15.92
CA VAL A 306 8.46 31.71 14.79
C VAL A 306 9.02 32.36 13.53
N LEU A 307 9.63 33.54 13.63
CA LEU A 307 10.27 34.23 12.48
C LEU A 307 11.48 33.46 11.93
N LYS A 308 12.30 32.89 12.81
CA LYS A 308 13.42 32.03 12.39
C LYS A 308 12.91 30.74 11.73
N LEU A 309 11.89 30.10 12.31
CA LEU A 309 11.28 28.91 11.78
C LEU A 309 10.64 29.16 10.41
N LYS A 310 9.96 30.31 10.22
CA LYS A 310 9.45 30.75 8.92
C LYS A 310 10.53 30.74 7.85
N GLY A 311 11.66 31.41 8.11
CA GLY A 311 12.77 31.45 7.13
C GLY A 311 13.30 30.08 6.76
N LEU A 312 13.41 29.18 7.73
CA LEU A 312 13.85 27.79 7.49
C LEU A 312 12.86 27.00 6.64
N LEU A 313 11.56 27.10 6.94
CA LEU A 313 10.52 26.39 6.20
C LEU A 313 10.32 26.94 4.77
N GLU A 314 10.38 28.27 4.60
CA GLU A 314 10.36 28.90 3.29
C GLU A 314 11.59 28.51 2.44
N GLY A 315 12.76 28.40 3.06
CA GLY A 315 13.95 27.86 2.42
C GLY A 315 13.78 26.44 1.89
N GLN A 316 12.94 25.64 2.55
CA GLN A 316 12.54 24.29 2.12
C GLN A 316 11.36 24.29 1.14
N GLY A 317 10.85 25.45 0.72
CA GLY A 317 9.80 25.61 -0.28
C GLY A 317 8.38 25.72 0.24
N ALA A 318 8.15 25.78 1.56
CA ALA A 318 6.83 25.96 2.12
C ALA A 318 6.29 27.39 1.90
N GLU A 319 4.97 27.52 1.80
CA GLU A 319 4.26 28.80 1.91
C GLU A 319 3.91 29.03 3.39
N VAL A 320 4.63 29.98 4.03
CA VAL A 320 4.48 30.18 5.47
C VAL A 320 3.77 31.50 5.77
N TYR A 321 2.69 31.41 6.51
CA TYR A 321 1.91 32.52 7.01
C TYR A 321 2.05 32.64 8.52
N LEU A 322 1.99 33.87 9.03
CA LEU A 322 2.07 34.16 10.47
C LEU A 322 0.71 34.67 10.96
N THR A 323 0.34 34.32 12.19
CA THR A 323 -0.81 34.94 12.85
C THR A 323 -0.50 36.39 13.23
N ARG A 324 0.74 36.67 13.66
CA ARG A 324 1.28 38.02 13.91
C ARG A 324 2.73 38.13 13.50
N ASN A 325 3.17 39.31 13.09
CA ASN A 325 4.53 39.63 12.67
C ASN A 325 5.20 40.73 13.51
N SER A 326 4.49 41.24 14.49
CA SER A 326 4.92 42.25 15.47
C SER A 326 4.58 41.79 16.90
N ASP A 327 5.12 42.53 17.88
CA ASP A 327 4.85 42.25 19.29
C ASP A 327 3.50 42.90 19.70
N GLU A 328 2.42 42.35 19.18
CA GLU A 328 1.06 42.75 19.47
C GLU A 328 0.26 41.65 20.15
N GLU A 329 -0.69 42.03 20.99
CA GLU A 329 -1.62 41.09 21.55
C GLU A 329 -2.72 40.75 20.55
N MET A 330 -3.00 39.44 20.41
CA MET A 330 -4.05 38.97 19.51
C MET A 330 -4.91 37.92 20.19
N VAL A 331 -6.22 38.08 20.12
CA VAL A 331 -7.18 37.14 20.72
C VAL A 331 -7.21 35.85 19.93
N LEU A 332 -7.54 34.74 20.59
CA LEU A 332 -7.52 33.41 20.01
C LEU A 332 -8.44 33.23 18.80
N SER A 333 -9.59 33.93 18.77
CA SER A 333 -10.53 33.92 17.65
C SER A 333 -9.90 34.47 16.36
N ASP A 334 -9.14 35.55 16.48
CA ASP A 334 -8.51 36.19 15.30
C ASP A 334 -7.37 35.33 14.76
N ARG A 335 -6.59 34.71 15.65
CA ARG A 335 -5.56 33.73 15.25
C ARG A 335 -6.16 32.54 14.48
N ALA A 336 -7.30 32.01 14.97
CA ALA A 336 -8.02 30.94 14.29
C ALA A 336 -8.59 31.40 12.95
N ALA A 337 -9.14 32.62 12.86
CA ALA A 337 -9.69 33.19 11.65
C ALA A 337 -8.59 33.37 10.57
N ILE A 338 -7.44 33.95 10.93
CA ILE A 338 -6.28 34.11 10.04
C ILE A 338 -5.82 32.74 9.51
N SER A 339 -5.70 31.75 10.40
CA SER A 339 -5.30 30.40 10.00
C SER A 339 -6.29 29.78 9.01
N ASN A 340 -7.57 29.83 9.32
CA ASN A 340 -8.61 29.22 8.49
C ASN A 340 -8.78 29.90 7.13
N ASP A 341 -8.52 31.22 7.02
CA ASP A 341 -8.48 31.95 5.75
C ASP A 341 -7.39 31.40 4.82
N LYS A 342 -6.24 31.04 5.35
CA LYS A 342 -5.11 30.53 4.59
C LYS A 342 -5.25 29.04 4.21
N ARG A 343 -6.19 28.33 4.82
CA ARG A 343 -6.41 26.88 4.59
C ARG A 343 -5.10 26.10 4.64
N PRO A 344 -4.39 26.12 5.77
CA PRO A 344 -3.08 25.49 5.86
C PRO A 344 -3.16 23.96 5.88
N ASP A 345 -2.09 23.33 5.45
CA ASP A 345 -1.88 21.89 5.62
C ASP A 345 -1.34 21.57 7.01
N LEU A 346 -0.77 22.58 7.69
CA LEU A 346 -0.28 22.49 9.07
C LEU A 346 -0.43 23.83 9.78
N PHE A 347 -0.95 23.78 11.01
CA PHE A 347 -0.88 24.87 11.98
C PHE A 347 0.04 24.50 13.14
N LEU A 348 0.97 25.38 13.48
CA LEU A 348 1.89 25.20 14.59
C LEU A 348 1.93 26.45 15.49
N SER A 349 1.52 26.33 16.74
CA SER A 349 1.64 27.39 17.74
C SER A 349 2.87 27.15 18.63
N VAL A 350 3.72 28.16 18.76
CA VAL A 350 4.90 28.17 19.61
C VAL A 350 4.62 29.05 20.81
N GLY A 351 4.76 28.48 22.01
CA GLY A 351 4.50 29.22 23.25
C GLY A 351 5.45 28.84 24.37
N GLN A 352 5.95 29.85 25.09
CA GLN A 352 6.57 29.65 26.40
C GLN A 352 5.46 29.48 27.44
N ASN A 353 5.63 28.56 28.39
CA ASN A 353 4.68 28.35 29.47
C ASN A 353 5.24 28.90 30.78
N CYS A 354 4.45 29.72 31.48
CA CYS A 354 4.82 30.23 32.77
C CYS A 354 4.26 29.32 33.87
N PHE A 355 5.11 28.90 34.78
CA PHE A 355 4.69 28.08 35.90
C PHE A 355 5.25 28.66 37.20
N PRO A 356 4.44 28.70 38.31
CA PRO A 356 4.85 29.32 39.59
C PRO A 356 6.12 28.69 40.18
N ASN A 357 6.39 27.43 39.92
CA ASN A 357 7.59 26.76 40.38
C ASN A 357 8.76 26.96 39.39
N PRO A 358 9.81 27.69 39.74
CA PRO A 358 10.94 27.98 38.84
C PRO A 358 11.78 26.75 38.48
N THR A 359 11.58 25.61 39.15
CA THR A 359 12.25 24.34 38.78
C THR A 359 11.55 23.59 37.65
N ALA A 360 10.35 24.02 37.28
CA ALA A 360 9.61 23.42 36.18
C ALA A 360 10.25 23.79 34.83
N SER A 361 10.87 22.83 34.17
CA SER A 361 11.50 23.01 32.87
C SER A 361 11.21 21.85 31.94
N GLY A 362 11.36 22.06 30.64
CA GLY A 362 11.19 21.04 29.59
C GLY A 362 10.14 21.41 28.55
N THR A 363 10.02 20.56 27.55
CA THR A 363 9.11 20.76 26.40
C THR A 363 7.91 19.83 26.50
N GLU A 364 6.73 20.33 26.20
CA GLU A 364 5.50 19.56 26.02
C GLU A 364 4.84 19.97 24.70
N ILE A 365 4.15 19.04 24.04
CA ILE A 365 3.46 19.31 22.79
C ILE A 365 2.03 18.78 22.88
N TYR A 366 1.10 19.54 22.36
CA TYR A 366 -0.32 19.22 22.33
C TYR A 366 -0.84 19.08 20.92
N TYR A 367 -1.72 18.10 20.71
CA TYR A 367 -2.44 17.87 19.45
C TYR A 367 -3.93 17.66 19.72
N TYR A 368 -4.77 17.86 18.69
CA TYR A 368 -6.22 17.71 18.83
C TYR A 368 -6.65 16.24 18.91
N ARG A 369 -7.74 15.99 19.61
CA ARG A 369 -8.31 14.65 19.77
C ARG A 369 -8.69 14.05 18.42
N GLY A 370 -8.16 12.85 18.11
CA GLY A 370 -8.44 12.13 16.87
C GLY A 370 -7.56 12.50 15.68
N ASP A 371 -6.74 13.54 15.80
CA ASP A 371 -5.76 13.91 14.79
C ASP A 371 -4.52 13.00 14.87
N SER A 372 -4.54 11.93 14.06
CA SER A 372 -3.44 10.96 14.01
C SER A 372 -2.19 11.51 13.31
N GLN A 373 -2.33 12.51 12.45
CA GLN A 373 -1.20 13.18 11.79
C GLN A 373 -0.51 14.13 12.76
N GLY A 374 -1.27 14.97 13.44
CA GLY A 374 -0.78 15.84 14.50
C GLY A 374 -0.10 15.05 15.62
N GLU A 375 -0.63 13.88 16.03
CA GLU A 375 0.02 13.01 16.99
C GLU A 375 1.42 12.57 16.53
N LYS A 376 1.53 12.09 15.29
CA LYS A 376 2.82 11.64 14.71
C LYS A 376 3.83 12.77 14.62
N LEU A 377 3.41 13.90 14.07
CA LEU A 377 4.27 15.08 13.95
C LEU A 377 4.72 15.58 15.30
N SER A 378 3.82 15.64 16.29
CA SER A 378 4.14 16.02 17.66
C SER A 378 5.20 15.12 18.30
N LYS A 379 5.14 13.80 18.05
CA LYS A 379 6.17 12.85 18.53
C LYS A 379 7.52 13.10 17.89
N LEU A 380 7.55 13.31 16.57
CA LEU A 380 8.78 13.61 15.83
C LEU A 380 9.43 14.93 16.27
N ILE A 381 8.62 15.98 16.43
CA ILE A 381 9.11 17.27 16.94
C ILE A 381 9.67 17.10 18.35
N MET A 382 8.93 16.40 19.24
CA MET A 382 9.36 16.18 20.63
C MET A 382 10.70 15.44 20.70
N GLU A 383 10.86 14.37 19.94
CA GLU A 383 12.11 13.60 19.89
C GLU A 383 13.29 14.47 19.43
N ASN A 384 13.09 15.26 18.37
CA ASN A 384 14.15 16.10 17.82
C ASN A 384 14.50 17.29 18.74
N VAL A 385 13.51 18.00 19.26
CA VAL A 385 13.72 19.15 20.14
C VAL A 385 14.36 18.72 21.46
N SER A 386 13.88 17.64 22.08
CA SER A 386 14.44 17.15 23.34
C SER A 386 15.88 16.67 23.19
N SER A 387 16.19 15.93 22.11
CA SER A 387 17.55 15.42 21.88
C SER A 387 18.54 16.51 21.48
N SER A 388 18.11 17.44 20.60
CA SER A 388 19.01 18.49 20.08
C SER A 388 19.33 19.58 21.11
N LEU A 389 18.35 19.91 21.98
CA LEU A 389 18.49 20.97 22.97
C LEU A 389 18.79 20.46 24.39
N GLY A 390 18.85 19.15 24.59
CA GLY A 390 19.02 18.56 25.93
C GLY A 390 17.88 18.89 26.91
N LEU A 391 16.70 19.22 26.40
CA LEU A 391 15.55 19.62 27.22
C LEU A 391 14.79 18.39 27.73
N LYS A 392 14.25 18.51 28.93
CA LYS A 392 13.41 17.48 29.53
C LYS A 392 12.15 17.27 28.65
N ASN A 393 11.94 16.05 28.17
CA ASN A 393 10.72 15.65 27.50
C ASN A 393 9.60 15.49 28.52
N ARG A 394 8.56 16.35 28.46
CA ARG A 394 7.38 16.32 29.33
C ARG A 394 6.21 15.58 28.71
N GLY A 395 6.36 15.10 27.48
CA GLY A 395 5.40 14.26 26.77
C GLY A 395 4.59 15.00 25.71
N VAL A 396 3.99 14.18 24.85
CA VAL A 396 3.01 14.59 23.84
C VAL A 396 1.63 14.21 24.35
N ARG A 397 0.67 15.15 24.31
CA ARG A 397 -0.65 14.99 24.93
C ARG A 397 -1.79 15.44 24.03
N MET A 398 -2.90 14.74 24.10
CA MET A 398 -4.18 15.24 23.58
C MET A 398 -4.68 16.42 24.41
N ALA A 399 -5.17 17.46 23.73
CA ALA A 399 -5.86 18.57 24.39
C ALA A 399 -7.00 19.10 23.51
N ASP A 400 -7.98 19.71 24.17
CA ASP A 400 -9.10 20.40 23.54
C ASP A 400 -8.94 21.92 23.74
N PHE A 401 -7.78 22.44 23.33
CA PHE A 401 -7.55 23.88 23.38
C PHE A 401 -8.30 24.58 22.24
N TYR A 402 -8.68 25.82 22.45
CA TYR A 402 -9.46 26.60 21.51
C TYR A 402 -8.86 26.58 20.09
N LEU A 403 -7.58 26.89 19.94
CA LEU A 403 -6.92 26.89 18.62
C LEU A 403 -6.90 25.51 17.97
N LEU A 404 -6.62 24.46 18.75
CA LEU A 404 -6.59 23.10 18.22
C LEU A 404 -7.97 22.63 17.73
N ARG A 405 -9.06 23.12 18.34
CA ARG A 405 -10.44 22.76 18.00
C ARG A 405 -10.98 23.57 16.82
N GLU A 406 -10.67 24.87 16.76
CA GLU A 406 -11.29 25.78 15.78
C GLU A 406 -10.52 25.87 14.46
N ILE A 407 -9.27 25.42 14.42
CA ILE A 407 -8.43 25.44 13.21
C ILE A 407 -8.71 24.22 12.35
N LYS A 408 -8.87 24.46 11.04
CA LYS A 408 -9.11 23.46 9.99
C LYS A 408 -7.81 23.28 9.19
N ALA A 409 -6.82 22.60 9.75
CA ALA A 409 -5.56 22.24 9.12
C ALA A 409 -5.52 20.73 8.82
#